data_a446a649d2f2b8892c335ecea8e8d9b2
#
_entry.id   a446a649d2f2b8892c335ecea8e8d9b2
#
_cell.length_a   1.000
_cell.length_b   1.000
_cell.length_c   1.000
_cell.angle_alpha   90.00
_cell.angle_beta   90.00
_cell.angle_gamma   90.00
#
_symmetry.space_group_name_H-M   'P 1'
#
loop_
_entity.id
_entity.type
_entity.pdbx_description
1 polymer ?
#
loop_
_entity_poly.entity_id
_entity_poly.type
_entity_poly.pdbx_seq_one_letter_code
_entity_poly.pdbx_strand_id
1 'polypeptide(L)' 'MEKLEYEVGDIVRLKKQHPCGSSEWEILRVGADFRLKCTGCGHQIMIARKLVEKNTKEIRNKA' A
#
# COMPACT_ATOMS: atom_id res chain seq x y z
N MET A 1 -10.77 -4.32 18.01
CA MET A 1 -9.69 -4.36 17.04
C MET A 1 -10.16 -3.91 15.68
N GLU A 2 -9.58 -2.88 15.18
CA GLU A 2 -10.04 -2.31 13.92
C GLU A 2 -9.37 -2.99 12.75
N LYS A 3 -10.18 -3.37 11.78
CA LYS A 3 -9.68 -3.88 10.52
C LYS A 3 -9.58 -2.71 9.56
N LEU A 4 -8.39 -2.50 9.04
CA LEU A 4 -8.21 -1.52 8.00
C LEU A 4 -8.81 -2.06 6.71
N GLU A 5 -9.60 -1.22 6.05
CA GLU A 5 -10.18 -1.59 4.77
C GLU A 5 -9.35 -1.00 3.64
N TYR A 6 -9.07 -1.83 2.64
CA TYR A 6 -8.26 -1.44 1.51
C TYR A 6 -9.12 -1.50 0.26
N GLU A 7 -8.98 -0.48 -0.59
CA GLU A 7 -9.69 -0.44 -1.86
C GLU A 7 -8.74 -0.03 -2.97
N VAL A 8 -9.05 -0.48 -4.18
CA VAL A 8 -8.25 -0.08 -5.35
C VAL A 8 -8.31 1.43 -5.49
N GLY A 9 -7.16 2.04 -5.67
CA GLY A 9 -7.03 3.49 -5.79
C GLY A 9 -6.66 4.19 -4.50
N ASP A 10 -6.75 3.49 -3.37
CA ASP A 10 -6.33 4.07 -2.09
C ASP A 10 -4.82 4.19 -2.03
N ILE A 11 -4.35 5.14 -1.24
CA ILE A 11 -2.93 5.31 -0.99
C ILE A 11 -2.62 4.79 0.39
N VAL A 12 -1.70 3.84 0.48
CA VAL A 12 -1.24 3.32 1.77
C VAL A 12 0.15 3.83 2.05
N ARG A 13 0.38 4.20 3.29
CA ARG A 13 1.70 4.61 3.74
C ARG A 13 2.30 3.47 4.55
N LEU A 14 3.40 2.95 4.08
CA LEU A 14 4.07 1.83 4.75
C LEU A 14 5.11 2.36 5.73
N LYS A 15 5.40 1.54 6.74
CA LYS A 15 6.40 1.90 7.76
C LYS A 15 7.79 2.00 7.17
N LYS A 16 8.08 1.19 6.14
CA LYS A 16 9.38 1.22 5.48
C LYS A 16 9.34 2.15 4.28
N GLN A 17 10.37 2.95 4.16
CA GLN A 17 10.52 3.84 3.02
C GLN A 17 11.10 3.07 1.84
N HIS A 18 10.55 3.32 0.66
CA HIS A 18 11.09 2.75 -0.57
C HIS A 18 12.43 3.40 -0.91
N PRO A 19 13.37 2.68 -1.55
CA PRO A 19 14.66 3.26 -1.91
C PRO A 19 14.59 4.54 -2.71
N CYS A 20 13.49 4.80 -3.43
CA CYS A 20 13.33 6.04 -4.18
C CYS A 20 12.97 7.24 -3.28
N GLY A 21 12.77 7.02 -1.99
CA GLY A 21 12.45 8.07 -1.05
C GLY A 21 10.99 8.19 -0.69
N SER A 22 10.12 7.48 -1.39
CA SER A 22 8.68 7.53 -1.13
C SER A 22 8.26 6.36 -0.25
N SER A 23 7.35 6.61 0.67
CA SER A 23 6.76 5.54 1.48
C SER A 23 5.29 5.35 1.16
N GLU A 24 4.78 6.06 0.17
CA GLU A 24 3.38 5.98 -0.21
C GLU A 24 3.21 5.08 -1.43
N TRP A 25 2.18 4.23 -1.37
CA TRP A 25 1.90 3.26 -2.41
C TRP A 25 0.44 3.32 -2.79
N GLU A 26 0.17 3.27 -4.09
CA GLU A 26 -1.19 3.21 -4.60
C GLU A 26 -1.60 1.76 -4.73
N ILE A 27 -2.79 1.43 -4.25
CA ILE A 27 -3.32 0.07 -4.35
C ILE A 27 -3.88 -0.13 -5.76
N LEU A 28 -3.28 -1.06 -6.50
CA LEU A 28 -3.75 -1.40 -7.84
C LEU A 28 -4.68 -2.61 -7.82
N ARG A 29 -4.49 -3.50 -6.86
CA ARG A 29 -5.30 -4.70 -6.77
C ARG A 29 -5.42 -5.14 -5.31
N VAL A 30 -6.60 -5.59 -4.94
CA VAL A 30 -6.89 -6.08 -3.60
C VAL A 30 -7.32 -7.55 -3.70
N GLY A 31 -6.79 -8.38 -2.83
CA GLY A 31 -7.11 -9.80 -2.79
C GLY A 31 -6.28 -10.46 -1.71
N ALA A 32 -5.96 -11.75 -1.90
CA ALA A 32 -5.06 -12.45 -1.00
C ALA A 32 -3.69 -11.80 -1.03
N ASP A 33 -3.28 -11.30 -2.20
CA ASP A 33 -2.09 -10.50 -2.37
C ASP A 33 -2.51 -9.14 -2.89
N PHE A 34 -1.76 -8.12 -2.50
CA PHE A 34 -1.99 -6.75 -2.96
C PHE A 34 -0.96 -6.39 -4.01
N ARG A 35 -1.41 -5.69 -5.05
CA ARG A 35 -0.48 -5.09 -5.98
C ARG A 35 -0.40 -3.60 -5.65
N LEU A 36 0.81 -3.14 -5.39
CA LEU A 36 1.05 -1.76 -4.99
C LEU A 36 1.97 -1.10 -5.99
N LYS A 37 1.72 0.18 -6.24
CA LYS A 37 2.56 0.99 -7.12
C LYS A 37 3.14 2.15 -6.32
N CYS A 38 4.45 2.27 -6.33
CA CYS A 38 5.12 3.37 -5.65
C CYS A 38 4.74 4.69 -6.32
N THR A 39 4.23 5.63 -5.53
CA THR A 39 3.80 6.92 -6.10
C THR A 39 4.99 7.79 -6.49
N GLY A 40 6.18 7.49 -5.97
CA GLY A 40 7.36 8.27 -6.28
C GLY A 40 8.03 7.87 -7.59
N CYS A 41 8.26 6.58 -7.79
CA CYS A 41 9.00 6.11 -8.97
C CYS A 41 8.18 5.23 -9.90
N GLY A 42 6.95 4.87 -9.53
CA GLY A 42 6.10 4.05 -10.37
C GLY A 42 6.40 2.56 -10.32
N HIS A 43 7.30 2.13 -9.44
CA HIS A 43 7.63 0.73 -9.31
C HIS A 43 6.46 -0.06 -8.73
N GLN A 44 6.15 -1.20 -9.33
CA GLN A 44 5.06 -2.04 -8.89
C GLN A 44 5.60 -3.27 -8.17
N ILE A 45 4.96 -3.62 -7.05
CA ILE A 45 5.31 -4.82 -6.30
C ILE A 45 4.04 -5.58 -5.95
N MET A 46 4.20 -6.87 -5.68
CA MET A 46 3.13 -7.70 -5.17
C MET A 46 3.53 -8.14 -3.76
N ILE A 47 2.62 -7.95 -2.81
CA ILE A 47 2.92 -8.23 -1.41
C ILE A 47 1.70 -8.90 -0.76
N ALA A 48 1.95 -9.88 0.09
CA ALA A 48 0.88 -10.59 0.78
C ALA A 48 0.08 -9.64 1.66
N ARG A 49 -1.23 -9.86 1.70
CA ARG A 49 -2.13 -9.01 2.48
C ARG A 49 -1.70 -8.88 3.93
N LYS A 50 -1.25 -9.98 4.53
CA LYS A 50 -0.81 -9.97 5.92
C LYS A 50 0.33 -9.00 6.14
N LEU A 51 1.26 -8.95 5.18
CA LEU A 51 2.40 -8.05 5.27
C LEU A 51 1.98 -6.60 5.07
N VAL A 52 1.03 -6.37 4.18
CA VAL A 52 0.50 -5.02 3.99
C VAL A 52 -0.15 -4.53 5.28
N GLU A 53 -1.01 -5.35 5.87
CA GLU A 53 -1.69 -4.98 7.11
C GLU A 53 -0.70 -4.73 8.24
N LYS A 54 0.34 -5.54 8.31
CA LYS A 54 1.35 -5.40 9.35
C LYS A 54 2.18 -4.14 9.18
N ASN A 55 2.45 -3.75 7.94
CA ASN A 55 3.36 -2.65 7.64
C ASN A 55 2.66 -1.34 7.31
N THR A 56 1.34 -1.32 7.23
CA THR A 56 0.61 -0.09 6.92
C THR A 56 0.65 0.85 8.12
N LYS A 57 1.11 2.07 7.88
CA LYS A 57 1.12 3.12 8.89
C LYS A 57 -0.17 3.92 8.84
N GLU A 58 -0.64 4.23 7.63
CA GLU A 58 -1.92 4.90 7.46
C GLU A 58 -2.44 4.68 6.05
N ILE A 59 -3.73 4.90 5.88
CA ILE A 59 -4.39 4.75 4.58
C ILE A 59 -5.08 6.07 4.27
N ARG A 60 -4.95 6.52 3.02
CA ARG A 60 -5.67 7.68 2.52
C ARG A 60 -6.58 7.26 1.39
N ASN A 61 -7.82 7.67 1.47
CA ASN A 61 -8.73 7.46 0.36
C ASN A 61 -8.45 8.51 -0.70
N LYS A 62 -8.28 8.02 -1.92
CA LYS A 62 -8.02 8.89 -3.06
C LYS A 62 -9.34 9.24 -3.73
N ALA A 63 -10.23 9.81 -3.04
CA ALA A 63 -11.51 10.16 -3.63
C ALA A 63 -11.52 11.60 -4.12
#